data_70f6c13b76958df8e04e71703e56cabd
#
_entry.id   70f6c13b76958df8e04e71703e56cabd
#
_cell.length_a   1.000
_cell.length_b   1.000
_cell.length_c   1.000
_cell.angle_alpha   90.00
_cell.angle_beta   90.00
_cell.angle_gamma   90.00
#
_symmetry.space_group_name_H-M   'P 1'
#
loop_
_entity.id
_entity.type
_entity.pdbx_description
1 polymer ?
#
loop_
_entity_poly.entity_id
_entity_poly.type
_entity_poly.pdbx_seq_one_letter_code
_entity_poly.pdbx_strand_id
1 'polypeptide(L)' 'MNDADKVYRDLLDHVLHLLDHKLPVNMVAASLMAIAQRLYRTHLSEKDYKRIMKIAYEINVTPYDLKKGTLH' A
#
# COMPACT_ATOMS: atom_id res chain seq x y z
N MET A 1 11.79 13.69 10.52
CA MET A 1 10.92 12.74 9.79
C MET A 1 9.87 12.22 10.76
N ASN A 2 8.60 12.25 10.40
CA ASN A 2 7.53 11.76 11.27
C ASN A 2 7.36 10.25 11.14
N ASP A 3 6.57 9.69 12.05
CA ASP A 3 6.36 8.24 12.08
C ASP A 3 5.68 7.71 10.81
N ALA A 4 4.79 8.49 10.22
CA ALA A 4 4.11 8.10 8.99
C ALA A 4 5.09 7.93 7.84
N ASP A 5 6.04 8.85 7.70
CA ASP A 5 7.06 8.77 6.67
C ASP A 5 7.96 7.54 6.87
N LYS A 6 8.31 7.27 8.12
CA LYS A 6 9.13 6.11 8.45
C LYS A 6 8.42 4.81 8.10
N VAL A 7 7.16 4.68 8.48
CA VAL A 7 6.35 3.49 8.17
C VAL A 7 6.24 3.31 6.67
N TYR A 8 5.94 4.38 5.95
CA TYR A 8 5.82 4.31 4.49
C TYR A 8 7.12 3.84 3.84
N ARG A 9 8.26 4.40 4.27
CA ARG A 9 9.56 4.02 3.70
C ARG A 9 9.91 2.57 3.99
N ASP A 10 9.68 2.12 5.22
CA ASP A 10 9.98 0.74 5.60
C ASP A 10 9.16 -0.25 4.77
N LEU A 11 7.87 0.05 4.58
CA LEU A 11 7.00 -0.78 3.75
C LEU A 11 7.43 -0.74 2.28
N LEU A 12 7.75 0.44 1.78
CA LEU A 12 8.17 0.59 0.39
C LEU A 12 9.47 -0.17 0.12
N ASP A 13 10.43 -0.11 1.04
CA ASP A 13 11.68 -0.86 0.90
C ASP A 13 11.41 -2.35 0.79
N HIS A 14 10.49 -2.88 1.58
CA HIS A 14 10.13 -4.29 1.49
C HIS A 14 9.44 -4.63 0.17
N VAL A 15 8.54 -3.76 -0.29
CA VAL A 15 7.89 -3.94 -1.59
C VAL A 15 8.92 -3.97 -2.71
N LEU A 16 9.88 -3.05 -2.69
CA LEU A 16 10.96 -3.02 -3.69
C LEU A 16 11.76 -4.32 -3.66
N HIS A 17 12.05 -4.83 -2.48
CA HIS A 17 12.76 -6.10 -2.33
C HIS A 17 12.00 -7.25 -3.00
N LEU A 18 10.68 -7.31 -2.79
CA LEU A 18 9.84 -8.34 -3.41
C LEU A 18 9.83 -8.22 -4.93
N LEU A 19 9.73 -7.00 -5.45
CA LEU A 19 9.74 -6.76 -6.90
C LEU A 19 11.08 -7.09 -7.52
N ASP A 20 12.19 -6.83 -6.82
CA ASP A 20 13.53 -7.19 -7.28
C ASP A 20 13.72 -8.70 -7.39
N HIS A 21 12.96 -9.46 -6.60
CA HIS A 21 12.94 -10.91 -6.69
C HIS A 21 11.97 -11.41 -7.77
N LYS A 22 11.53 -10.49 -8.64
CA LYS A 22 10.68 -10.77 -9.81
C LYS A 22 9.31 -11.33 -9.47
N LEU A 23 8.82 -11.04 -8.27
CA LEU A 23 7.44 -11.38 -7.93
C LEU A 23 6.49 -10.45 -8.70
N PRO A 24 5.36 -10.96 -9.19
CA PRO A 24 4.43 -10.14 -9.97
C PRO A 24 3.91 -8.95 -9.15
N VAL A 25 3.92 -7.76 -9.77
CA VAL A 25 3.42 -6.53 -9.14
C VAL A 25 1.99 -6.72 -8.63
N ASN A 26 1.14 -7.36 -9.43
CA ASN A 26 -0.26 -7.56 -9.07
C ASN A 26 -0.39 -8.42 -7.81
N MET A 27 0.44 -9.44 -7.67
CA MET A 27 0.44 -10.29 -6.48
C MET A 27 0.85 -9.51 -5.23
N VAL A 28 1.89 -8.69 -5.35
CA VAL A 28 2.37 -7.85 -4.24
C VAL A 28 1.31 -6.83 -3.85
N ALA A 29 0.74 -6.13 -4.83
CA ALA A 29 -0.27 -5.11 -4.58
C ALA A 29 -1.54 -5.70 -3.96
N ALA A 30 -2.00 -6.84 -4.47
CA ALA A 30 -3.19 -7.50 -3.92
C ALA A 30 -2.96 -7.95 -2.47
N SER A 31 -1.78 -8.44 -2.16
CA SER A 31 -1.43 -8.86 -0.80
C SER A 31 -1.39 -7.67 0.16
N LEU A 32 -0.82 -6.55 -0.28
CA LEU A 32 -0.80 -5.31 0.52
C LEU A 32 -2.21 -4.83 0.81
N MET A 33 -3.07 -4.84 -0.20
CA MET A 33 -4.47 -4.43 -0.04
C MET A 33 -5.20 -5.33 0.95
N ALA A 34 -5.01 -6.64 0.84
CA ALA A 34 -5.64 -7.60 1.75
C ALA A 34 -5.20 -7.38 3.20
N ILE A 35 -3.91 -7.15 3.41
CA ILE A 35 -3.37 -6.88 4.75
C ILE A 35 -3.94 -5.58 5.30
N ALA A 36 -3.95 -4.51 4.49
CA ALA A 36 -4.48 -3.22 4.91
C ALA A 36 -5.96 -3.31 5.29
N GLN A 37 -6.76 -4.00 4.48
CA GLN A 37 -8.17 -4.18 4.77
C GLN A 37 -8.41 -4.91 6.09
N ARG A 38 -7.62 -5.95 6.36
CA ARG A 38 -7.75 -6.71 7.60
C ARG A 38 -7.36 -5.88 8.82
N LEU A 39 -6.30 -5.06 8.69
CA LEU A 39 -5.90 -4.17 9.78
C LEU A 39 -7.00 -3.15 10.10
N TYR A 40 -7.58 -2.55 9.07
CA TYR A 40 -8.68 -1.60 9.27
C TYR A 40 -9.90 -2.28 9.91
N ARG A 41 -10.27 -3.47 9.42
CA ARG A 41 -11.41 -4.20 10.00
C ARG A 41 -11.16 -4.60 11.45
N THR A 42 -9.92 -4.81 11.82
CA THR A 42 -9.57 -5.16 13.21
C THR A 42 -9.78 -3.99 14.16
N HIS A 43 -9.53 -2.76 13.69
CA HIS A 43 -9.48 -1.57 14.54
C HIS A 43 -10.64 -0.61 14.38
N LEU A 44 -11.39 -0.69 13.29
CA LEU A 44 -12.45 0.26 12.99
C LEU A 44 -13.83 -0.40 13.08
N SER A 45 -14.84 0.43 13.40
CA SER A 45 -16.24 0.02 13.25
C SER A 45 -16.53 -0.24 11.77
N GLU A 46 -17.60 -0.97 11.49
CA GLU A 46 -18.00 -1.22 10.10
C GLU A 46 -18.24 0.10 9.34
N LYS A 47 -18.88 1.06 10.00
CA LYS A 47 -19.15 2.37 9.41
C LYS A 47 -17.86 3.08 9.02
N ASP A 48 -16.89 3.14 9.94
CA ASP A 48 -15.61 3.81 9.70
C ASP A 48 -14.80 3.07 8.65
N TYR A 49 -14.82 1.74 8.66
CA TYR A 49 -14.15 0.94 7.66
C TYR A 49 -14.67 1.26 6.26
N LYS A 50 -15.99 1.28 6.08
CA LYS A 50 -16.59 1.59 4.78
C LYS A 50 -16.22 3.00 4.30
N ARG A 51 -16.17 3.96 5.23
CA ARG A 51 -15.79 5.33 4.91
C ARG A 51 -14.33 5.39 4.42
N ILE A 52 -13.43 4.71 5.10
CA ILE A 52 -12.01 4.69 4.73
C ILE A 52 -11.82 4.01 3.37
N MET A 53 -12.52 2.91 3.12
CA MET A 53 -12.43 2.22 1.82
C MET A 53 -12.93 3.10 0.68
N LYS A 54 -14.00 3.85 0.92
CA LYS A 54 -14.53 4.77 -0.07
C LYS A 54 -13.53 5.89 -0.38
N ILE A 55 -12.93 6.48 0.67
CA ILE A 55 -11.92 7.52 0.49
C ILE A 55 -10.73 6.97 -0.29
N ALA A 56 -10.25 5.79 0.07
CA ALA A 56 -9.12 5.16 -0.61
C ALA A 56 -9.41 4.91 -2.10
N TYR A 57 -10.63 4.48 -2.42
CA TYR A 57 -11.04 4.24 -3.80
C TYR A 57 -11.12 5.53 -4.60
N GLU A 58 -11.60 6.62 -4.00
CA GLU A 58 -11.83 7.89 -4.68
C GLU A 58 -10.58 8.76 -4.80
N ILE A 59 -9.55 8.47 -4.01
CA ILE A 59 -8.33 9.27 -4.00
C ILE A 59 -7.59 9.11 -5.32
N ASN A 60 -7.12 10.23 -5.87
CA ASN A 60 -6.34 10.21 -7.11
C ASN A 60 -4.86 9.99 -6.76
N VAL A 61 -4.28 8.95 -7.32
CA VAL A 61 -2.91 8.53 -7.00
C VAL A 61 -2.04 8.58 -8.26
N THR A 62 -0.87 9.20 -8.15
CA THR A 62 0.11 9.21 -9.23
C THR A 62 0.87 7.89 -9.25
N PRO A 63 0.87 7.17 -10.39
CA PRO A 63 1.61 5.91 -10.47
C PRO A 63 3.12 6.09 -10.30
N TYR A 64 3.78 5.06 -9.79
CA TYR A 64 5.24 5.00 -9.81
C TYR A 64 5.73 4.72 -11.22
N ASP A 65 6.93 5.22 -11.54
CA ASP A 65 7.60 4.90 -12.80
C ASP A 65 8.50 3.68 -12.59
N LEU A 66 7.93 2.49 -12.81
CA LEU A 66 8.66 1.23 -12.65
C LEU A 66 9.57 0.91 -13.83
N LYS A 67 9.37 1.57 -14.97
CA LYS A 67 10.18 1.28 -16.16
C LYS A 67 11.65 1.65 -15.98
N LYS A 68 11.93 2.62 -15.13
CA LYS A 68 13.31 3.06 -14.85
C LYS A 68 13.94 2.31 -13.70
N GLY A 69 13.23 1.32 -13.14
CA GLY A 69 13.74 0.55 -12.01
C GLY A 69 13.79 1.34 -10.70
N THR A 70 13.14 2.50 -10.65
CA THR A 70 13.08 3.34 -9.46
C THR A 70 11.64 3.68 -9.12
N LEU A 71 11.36 3.81 -7.83
CA LEU A 71 10.06 4.28 -7.34
C LEU A 71 10.23 5.68 -6.75
N HIS A 72 9.42 6.59 -7.21
CA HIS A 72 9.44 7.97 -6.77
C HIS A 72 8.09 8.42 -6.23
#